data_735dedc87b0e19020283918242d8aa75
#
_entry.id   735dedc87b0e19020283918242d8aa75
#
_cell.length_a   1.000
_cell.length_b   1.000
_cell.length_c   1.000
_cell.angle_alpha   90.00
_cell.angle_beta   90.00
_cell.angle_gamma   90.00
#
_symmetry.space_group_name_H-M   'P 1'
#
loop_
_entity.id
_entity.type
_entity.pdbx_description
1 polymer ?
#
loop_
_entity_poly.entity_id
_entity_poly.type
_entity_poly.pdbx_seq_one_letter_code
_entity_poly.pdbx_strand_id
1 'polypeptide(L)'
;YRSSAFNEIKFLKKLNNAYKNELRELTSLFYNYIDFHGHIFIELKKYGENLYRGTYDKPLTTNEIRKVAIDLIKGLEFLKKNEIIHADLKPENILFFDDRRDKVVICDFGLSMHIKDVNLKHEVQSIWYRAPEVIFCIDYDYCIVLWGLGCIIFELIYCNSLFRGKTQEELFIYLLAYMDTPKNEFQIKNKSIRS
;
A
#
# COMPACT_ATOMS: atom_id res chain seq x y z
N TYR A 1 -1.66 -18.43 1.79
CA TYR A 1 -1.81 -18.00 0.37
C TYR A 1 -3.27 -18.06 -0.11
N ARG A 2 -4.01 -19.18 0.15
CA ARG A 2 -5.39 -19.34 -0.36
C ARG A 2 -6.36 -18.32 0.27
N SER A 3 -6.25 -18.06 1.56
CA SER A 3 -7.07 -17.04 2.26
C SER A 3 -6.80 -15.63 1.73
N SER A 4 -5.55 -15.29 1.45
CA SER A 4 -5.15 -14.01 0.86
C SER A 4 -5.74 -13.84 -0.54
N ALA A 5 -5.71 -14.88 -1.39
CA ALA A 5 -6.31 -14.84 -2.72
C ALA A 5 -7.83 -14.60 -2.67
N PHE A 6 -8.55 -15.28 -1.76
CA PHE A 6 -9.99 -15.02 -1.60
C PHE A 6 -10.29 -13.63 -1.01
N ASN A 7 -9.42 -13.13 -0.12
CA ASN A 7 -9.52 -11.77 0.37
C ASN A 7 -9.36 -10.76 -0.78
N GLU A 8 -8.36 -10.96 -1.63
CA GLU A 8 -8.13 -10.12 -2.82
C GLU A 8 -9.36 -10.14 -3.75
N ILE A 9 -9.88 -11.32 -4.10
CA ILE A 9 -11.09 -11.47 -4.93
C ILE A 9 -12.29 -10.73 -4.32
N LYS A 10 -12.47 -10.80 -2.99
CA LYS A 10 -13.55 -10.10 -2.27
C LYS A 10 -13.48 -8.59 -2.51
N PHE A 11 -12.30 -7.99 -2.35
CA PHE A 11 -12.13 -6.55 -2.52
C PHE A 11 -12.18 -6.13 -3.98
N LEU A 12 -11.57 -6.89 -4.88
CA LEU A 12 -11.64 -6.63 -6.32
C LEU A 12 -13.09 -6.64 -6.83
N LYS A 13 -13.92 -7.61 -6.41
CA LYS A 13 -15.36 -7.65 -6.74
C LYS A 13 -16.10 -6.44 -6.16
N LYS A 14 -15.81 -6.05 -4.91
CA LYS A 14 -16.41 -4.86 -4.30
C LYS A 14 -16.08 -3.61 -5.10
N LEU A 15 -14.82 -3.43 -5.48
CA LEU A 15 -14.36 -2.29 -6.29
C LEU A 15 -14.95 -2.31 -7.70
N ASN A 16 -15.10 -3.47 -8.34
CA ASN A 16 -15.74 -3.58 -9.64
C ASN A 16 -17.22 -3.13 -9.62
N ASN A 17 -17.92 -3.36 -8.52
CA ASN A 17 -19.32 -2.99 -8.34
C ASN A 17 -19.50 -1.54 -7.84
N ALA A 18 -18.42 -0.90 -7.37
CA ALA A 18 -18.43 0.51 -7.02
C ALA A 18 -18.67 1.38 -8.26
N TYR A 19 -19.15 2.61 -8.06
CA TYR A 19 -19.53 3.53 -9.13
C TYR A 19 -18.51 3.56 -10.27
N LYS A 20 -18.99 3.40 -11.52
CA LYS A 20 -18.22 3.51 -12.75
C LYS A 20 -17.85 4.97 -12.99
N ASN A 21 -16.80 5.45 -12.35
CA ASN A 21 -16.23 6.77 -12.56
C ASN A 21 -14.73 6.63 -12.89
N GLU A 22 -14.09 7.72 -13.26
CA GLU A 22 -12.65 7.76 -13.58
C GLU A 22 -11.76 7.23 -12.44
N LEU A 23 -12.20 7.35 -11.18
CA LEU A 23 -11.45 6.86 -10.01
C LEU A 23 -11.34 5.33 -9.97
N ARG A 24 -12.32 4.61 -10.57
CA ARG A 24 -12.30 3.14 -10.67
C ARG A 24 -11.09 2.65 -11.48
N GLU A 25 -10.63 3.42 -12.45
CA GLU A 25 -9.49 3.08 -13.29
C GLU A 25 -8.14 3.17 -12.55
N LEU A 26 -8.11 3.73 -11.34
CA LEU A 26 -6.91 3.83 -10.50
C LEU A 26 -6.70 2.61 -9.59
N THR A 27 -7.56 1.59 -9.70
CA THR A 27 -7.39 0.29 -9.06
C THR A 27 -7.46 -0.83 -10.09
N SER A 28 -6.79 -1.96 -9.85
CA SER A 28 -6.76 -3.07 -10.80
C SER A 28 -8.16 -3.59 -11.14
N LEU A 29 -8.40 -3.84 -12.43
CA LEU A 29 -9.68 -4.32 -12.94
C LEU A 29 -9.70 -5.84 -12.90
N PHE A 30 -10.65 -6.40 -12.15
CA PHE A 30 -10.88 -7.82 -12.02
C PHE A 30 -11.86 -8.31 -13.09
N TYR A 31 -11.54 -9.43 -13.74
CA TYR A 31 -12.40 -10.10 -14.69
C TYR A 31 -13.04 -11.35 -14.11
N ASN A 32 -12.19 -12.30 -13.66
CA ASN A 32 -12.64 -13.61 -13.22
C ASN A 32 -11.64 -14.27 -12.28
N TYR A 33 -11.99 -15.41 -11.73
CA TYR A 33 -11.05 -16.31 -11.06
C TYR A 33 -11.42 -17.77 -11.31
N ILE A 34 -10.43 -18.64 -11.23
CA ILE A 34 -10.57 -20.09 -11.36
C ILE A 34 -9.91 -20.74 -10.15
N ASP A 35 -10.61 -21.67 -9.50
CA ASP A 35 -10.04 -22.57 -8.49
C ASP A 35 -9.74 -23.91 -9.19
N PHE A 36 -8.47 -24.18 -9.41
CA PHE A 36 -8.04 -25.39 -10.10
C PHE A 36 -7.01 -26.14 -9.24
N HIS A 37 -7.37 -27.36 -8.85
CA HIS A 37 -6.54 -28.22 -7.99
C HIS A 37 -5.98 -27.53 -6.74
N GLY A 38 -6.79 -26.69 -6.08
CA GLY A 38 -6.37 -25.96 -4.88
C GLY A 38 -5.58 -24.69 -5.14
N HIS A 39 -5.28 -24.37 -6.39
CA HIS A 39 -4.65 -23.12 -6.81
C HIS A 39 -5.70 -22.12 -7.29
N ILE A 40 -5.60 -20.88 -6.83
CA ILE A 40 -6.48 -19.79 -7.24
C ILE A 40 -5.78 -18.97 -8.31
N PHE A 41 -6.37 -18.92 -9.49
CA PHE A 41 -5.95 -18.08 -10.60
C PHE A 41 -6.88 -16.88 -10.69
N ILE A 42 -6.34 -15.67 -10.58
CA ILE A 42 -7.12 -14.42 -10.65
C ILE A 42 -6.84 -13.78 -12.02
N GLU A 43 -7.88 -13.53 -12.78
CA GLU A 43 -7.81 -12.88 -14.08
C GLU A 43 -8.03 -11.37 -13.91
N LEU A 44 -7.00 -10.58 -14.23
CA LEU A 44 -7.00 -9.13 -14.14
C LEU A 44 -6.72 -8.52 -15.52
N LYS A 45 -7.12 -7.24 -15.70
CA LYS A 45 -6.62 -6.45 -16.82
C LYS A 45 -5.10 -6.44 -16.80
N LYS A 46 -4.47 -6.61 -17.96
CA LYS A 46 -3.02 -6.45 -18.11
C LYS A 46 -2.65 -4.97 -18.01
N TYR A 47 -1.63 -4.68 -17.21
CA TYR A 47 -1.01 -3.36 -17.03
C TYR A 47 0.46 -3.40 -17.44
N GLY A 48 1.14 -2.26 -17.38
CA GLY A 48 2.59 -2.16 -17.54
C GLY A 48 3.37 -2.71 -16.34
N GLU A 49 4.65 -2.39 -16.27
CA GLU A 49 5.51 -2.78 -15.15
C GLU A 49 5.07 -2.13 -13.85
N ASN A 50 5.49 -2.71 -12.72
CA ASN A 50 5.30 -2.06 -11.43
C ASN A 50 6.25 -0.86 -11.27
N LEU A 51 5.90 0.04 -10.37
CA LEU A 51 6.63 1.28 -10.14
C LEU A 51 8.08 1.02 -9.72
N TYR A 52 8.34 -0.02 -8.92
CA TYR A 52 9.69 -0.40 -8.50
C TYR A 52 10.59 -0.74 -9.71
N ARG A 53 10.16 -1.65 -10.58
CA ARG A 53 10.92 -2.05 -11.77
C ARG A 53 11.00 -0.93 -12.81
N GLY A 54 9.86 -0.31 -13.09
CA GLY A 54 9.80 0.73 -14.12
C GLY A 54 10.62 1.98 -13.79
N THR A 55 11.03 2.21 -12.54
CA THR A 55 11.85 3.36 -12.15
C THR A 55 13.32 3.00 -11.88
N TYR A 56 13.65 1.71 -11.80
CA TYR A 56 14.99 1.24 -11.47
C TYR A 56 16.07 1.77 -12.44
N ASP A 57 15.87 1.54 -13.74
CA ASP A 57 16.81 1.97 -14.79
C ASP A 57 16.48 3.35 -15.37
N LYS A 58 15.26 3.83 -15.16
CA LYS A 58 14.76 5.09 -15.68
C LYS A 58 13.97 5.85 -14.62
N PRO A 59 14.63 6.64 -13.77
CA PRO A 59 13.97 7.49 -12.78
C PRO A 59 12.90 8.39 -13.40
N LEU A 60 11.87 8.71 -12.61
CA LEU A 60 10.80 9.62 -13.02
C LEU A 60 11.26 11.08 -12.91
N THR A 61 10.83 11.89 -13.84
CA THR A 61 10.94 13.35 -13.74
C THR A 61 9.99 13.89 -12.65
N THR A 62 10.25 15.09 -12.16
CA THR A 62 9.37 15.75 -11.16
C THR A 62 7.92 15.83 -11.61
N ASN A 63 7.66 16.05 -12.93
CA ASN A 63 6.31 16.10 -13.46
C ASN A 63 5.63 14.73 -13.47
N GLU A 64 6.37 13.66 -13.78
CA GLU A 64 5.86 12.28 -13.70
C GLU A 64 5.58 11.90 -12.25
N ILE A 65 6.48 12.20 -11.30
CA ILE A 65 6.26 11.97 -9.86
C ILE A 65 4.99 12.68 -9.39
N ARG A 66 4.76 13.93 -9.82
CA ARG A 66 3.53 14.67 -9.50
C ARG A 66 2.27 13.97 -10.01
N LYS A 67 2.28 13.46 -11.25
CA LYS A 67 1.15 12.71 -11.82
C LYS A 67 0.89 11.43 -11.04
N VAL A 68 1.95 10.65 -10.75
CA VAL A 68 1.88 9.44 -9.92
C VAL A 68 1.28 9.75 -8.55
N ALA A 69 1.74 10.80 -7.88
CA ALA A 69 1.22 11.21 -6.57
C ALA A 69 -0.28 11.56 -6.63
N ILE A 70 -0.71 12.31 -7.66
CA ILE A 70 -2.12 12.67 -7.86
C ILE A 70 -2.97 11.42 -8.07
N ASP A 71 -2.54 10.49 -8.92
CA ASP A 71 -3.27 9.25 -9.20
C ASP A 71 -3.37 8.39 -7.93
N LEU A 72 -2.29 8.26 -7.16
CA LEU A 72 -2.29 7.53 -5.91
C LEU A 72 -3.25 8.15 -4.88
N ILE A 73 -3.22 9.47 -4.69
CA ILE A 73 -4.14 10.18 -3.79
C ILE A 73 -5.59 9.92 -4.18
N LYS A 74 -5.93 10.06 -5.48
CA LYS A 74 -7.27 9.78 -5.99
C LYS A 74 -7.67 8.32 -5.83
N GLY A 75 -6.74 7.37 -6.10
CA GLY A 75 -6.97 5.95 -5.89
C GLY A 75 -7.23 5.61 -4.42
N LEU A 76 -6.44 6.18 -3.49
CA LEU A 76 -6.63 6.01 -2.05
C LEU A 76 -7.94 6.65 -1.56
N GLU A 77 -8.33 7.81 -2.11
CA GLU A 77 -9.64 8.42 -1.84
C GLU A 77 -10.79 7.49 -2.28
N PHE A 78 -10.65 6.87 -3.44
CA PHE A 78 -11.62 5.88 -3.93
C PHE A 78 -11.72 4.67 -2.99
N LEU A 79 -10.59 4.13 -2.52
CA LEU A 79 -10.58 3.05 -1.53
C LEU A 79 -11.24 3.48 -0.23
N LYS A 80 -10.94 4.69 0.29
CA LYS A 80 -11.55 5.25 1.49
C LYS A 80 -13.07 5.39 1.37
N LYS A 81 -13.58 5.88 0.24
CA LYS A 81 -15.02 5.96 -0.05
C LYS A 81 -15.71 4.60 -0.06
N ASN A 82 -14.96 3.53 -0.35
CA ASN A 82 -15.43 2.15 -0.30
C ASN A 82 -15.11 1.45 1.04
N GLU A 83 -14.66 2.21 2.05
CA GLU A 83 -14.32 1.71 3.39
C GLU A 83 -13.20 0.64 3.37
N ILE A 84 -12.24 0.74 2.44
CA ILE A 84 -11.13 -0.20 2.25
C ILE A 84 -9.82 0.46 2.64
N ILE A 85 -9.03 -0.21 3.49
CA ILE A 85 -7.62 0.07 3.75
C ILE A 85 -6.80 -0.92 2.92
N HIS A 86 -5.88 -0.43 2.09
CA HIS A 86 -5.03 -1.29 1.24
C HIS A 86 -4.09 -2.19 2.06
N ALA A 87 -3.54 -1.64 3.12
CA ALA A 87 -2.69 -2.31 4.10
C ALA A 87 -1.35 -2.89 3.59
N ASP A 88 -0.98 -2.72 2.30
CA ASP A 88 0.36 -3.07 1.77
C ASP A 88 0.74 -2.16 0.58
N LEU A 89 0.59 -0.84 0.74
CA LEU A 89 0.96 0.11 -0.30
C LEU A 89 2.50 0.22 -0.38
N LYS A 90 3.05 -0.11 -1.55
CA LYS A 90 4.49 -0.07 -1.88
C LYS A 90 4.69 0.01 -3.39
N PRO A 91 5.88 0.37 -3.90
CA PRO A 91 6.13 0.52 -5.34
C PRO A 91 5.82 -0.75 -6.16
N GLU A 92 6.01 -1.95 -5.59
CA GLU A 92 5.70 -3.22 -6.25
C GLU A 92 4.20 -3.42 -6.49
N ASN A 93 3.35 -2.81 -5.66
CA ASN A 93 1.89 -2.91 -5.72
C ASN A 93 1.25 -1.71 -6.46
N ILE A 94 2.05 -0.95 -7.19
CA ILE A 94 1.61 0.14 -8.06
C ILE A 94 2.10 -0.17 -9.47
N LEU A 95 1.18 -0.29 -10.43
CA LEU A 95 1.49 -0.61 -11.81
C LEU A 95 1.35 0.64 -12.69
N PHE A 96 2.22 0.81 -13.66
CA PHE A 96 1.92 1.73 -14.74
C PHE A 96 0.71 1.23 -15.53
N PHE A 97 -0.18 2.14 -15.93
CA PHE A 97 -1.37 1.78 -16.68
C PHE A 97 -1.02 1.16 -18.04
N ASP A 98 0.00 1.71 -18.68
CA ASP A 98 0.59 1.25 -19.93
C ASP A 98 2.05 1.75 -20.06
N ASP A 99 2.66 1.52 -21.21
CA ASP A 99 4.06 1.87 -21.50
C ASP A 99 4.32 3.38 -21.56
N ARG A 100 3.30 4.24 -21.60
CA ARG A 100 3.44 5.71 -21.59
C ARG A 100 3.88 6.24 -20.22
N ARG A 101 3.66 5.47 -19.15
CA ARG A 101 4.08 5.80 -17.78
C ARG A 101 3.46 7.10 -17.21
N ASP A 102 2.34 7.54 -17.78
CA ASP A 102 1.68 8.80 -17.41
C ASP A 102 0.51 8.63 -16.43
N LYS A 103 0.13 7.38 -16.14
CA LYS A 103 -0.92 6.98 -15.21
C LYS A 103 -0.53 5.74 -14.44
N VAL A 104 -0.95 5.62 -13.19
CA VAL A 104 -0.71 4.44 -12.34
C VAL A 104 -1.98 3.84 -11.78
N VAL A 105 -1.87 2.57 -11.36
CA VAL A 105 -2.97 1.75 -10.87
C VAL A 105 -2.51 1.03 -9.59
N ILE A 106 -3.33 1.07 -8.54
CA ILE A 106 -3.10 0.32 -7.31
C ILE A 106 -3.57 -1.13 -7.52
N CYS A 107 -2.73 -2.11 -7.18
CA CYS A 107 -3.00 -3.54 -7.30
C CYS A 107 -2.64 -4.30 -6.01
N ASP A 108 -2.92 -5.60 -5.98
CA ASP A 108 -2.66 -6.51 -4.85
C ASP A 108 -3.46 -6.14 -3.59
N PHE A 109 -4.71 -6.59 -3.56
CA PHE A 109 -5.62 -6.40 -2.43
C PHE A 109 -5.60 -7.57 -1.43
N GLY A 110 -4.58 -8.44 -1.49
CA GLY A 110 -4.49 -9.64 -0.67
C GLY A 110 -4.42 -9.37 0.85
N LEU A 111 -3.81 -8.25 1.26
CA LEU A 111 -3.75 -7.79 2.66
C LEU A 111 -4.78 -6.71 2.99
N SER A 112 -5.60 -6.29 2.02
CA SER A 112 -6.60 -5.24 2.24
C SER A 112 -7.64 -5.65 3.27
N MET A 113 -8.18 -4.67 3.98
CA MET A 113 -9.19 -4.87 5.00
C MET A 113 -10.27 -3.79 4.95
N HIS A 114 -11.43 -4.11 5.49
CA HIS A 114 -12.45 -3.11 5.75
C HIS A 114 -12.08 -2.32 7.00
N ILE A 115 -12.35 -1.01 7.04
CA ILE A 115 -12.01 -0.17 8.20
C ILE A 115 -12.57 -0.69 9.52
N LYS A 116 -13.72 -1.36 9.49
CA LYS A 116 -14.37 -1.96 10.67
C LYS A 116 -13.69 -3.24 11.16
N ASP A 117 -12.86 -3.86 10.30
CA ASP A 117 -12.17 -5.13 10.58
C ASP A 117 -10.72 -4.90 11.05
N VAL A 118 -10.33 -3.65 11.30
CA VAL A 118 -8.99 -3.31 11.79
C VAL A 118 -8.71 -4.03 13.11
N ASN A 119 -7.59 -4.76 13.14
CA ASN A 119 -7.16 -5.52 14.30
C ASN A 119 -5.65 -5.33 14.51
N LEU A 120 -5.27 -4.79 15.66
CA LEU A 120 -3.87 -4.49 16.04
C LEU A 120 -2.97 -5.72 16.13
N LYS A 121 -3.54 -6.94 16.13
CA LYS A 121 -2.75 -8.19 16.15
C LYS A 121 -2.26 -8.61 14.77
N HIS A 122 -2.79 -8.02 13.70
CA HIS A 122 -2.37 -8.34 12.36
C HIS A 122 -1.15 -7.51 11.97
N GLU A 123 -0.09 -8.17 11.56
CA GLU A 123 1.00 -7.50 10.87
C GLU A 123 0.54 -7.01 9.50
N VAL A 124 0.49 -5.70 9.34
CA VAL A 124 0.15 -5.05 8.08
C VAL A 124 1.30 -4.19 7.61
N GLN A 125 1.31 -3.88 6.34
CA GLN A 125 2.32 -3.12 5.62
C GLN A 125 3.70 -3.78 5.55
N SER A 126 4.33 -3.70 4.41
CA SER A 126 5.73 -4.05 4.21
C SER A 126 6.62 -3.14 5.06
N ILE A 127 7.67 -3.71 5.66
CA ILE A 127 8.45 -3.08 6.73
C ILE A 127 8.94 -1.67 6.41
N TRP A 128 9.42 -1.41 5.19
CA TRP A 128 9.96 -0.10 4.80
C TRP A 128 8.89 0.99 4.61
N TYR A 129 7.63 0.59 4.50
CA TYR A 129 6.46 1.49 4.30
C TYR A 129 5.50 1.45 5.49
N ARG A 130 5.92 0.79 6.60
CA ARG A 130 5.09 0.58 7.78
C ARG A 130 4.99 1.86 8.61
N ALA A 131 3.76 2.25 8.89
CA ALA A 131 3.45 3.45 9.66
C ALA A 131 3.84 3.30 11.14
N PRO A 132 4.22 4.40 11.83
CA PRO A 132 4.58 4.37 13.24
C PRO A 132 3.49 3.76 14.12
N GLU A 133 2.22 4.10 13.91
CA GLU A 133 1.08 3.58 14.67
C GLU A 133 0.95 2.05 14.55
N VAL A 134 1.34 1.46 13.40
CA VAL A 134 1.37 0.01 13.22
C VAL A 134 2.54 -0.60 13.99
N ILE A 135 3.72 0.03 13.96
CA ILE A 135 4.92 -0.42 14.69
C ILE A 135 4.67 -0.40 16.20
N PHE A 136 4.02 0.65 16.70
CA PHE A 136 3.70 0.81 18.12
C PHE A 136 2.47 0.02 18.58
N CYS A 137 1.79 -0.68 17.65
CA CYS A 137 0.56 -1.43 17.94
C CYS A 137 -0.51 -0.54 18.62
N ILE A 138 -0.62 0.71 18.17
CA ILE A 138 -1.69 1.64 18.58
C ILE A 138 -2.79 1.65 17.54
N ASP A 139 -3.94 2.23 17.87
CA ASP A 139 -5.08 2.29 16.96
C ASP A 139 -4.73 3.07 15.69
N TYR A 140 -5.11 2.51 14.56
CA TYR A 140 -4.86 3.11 13.24
C TYR A 140 -6.10 3.07 12.35
N ASP A 141 -6.09 3.91 11.34
CA ASP A 141 -7.14 4.02 10.33
C ASP A 141 -6.54 4.14 8.92
N TYR A 142 -7.22 4.87 8.03
CA TYR A 142 -6.71 5.15 6.68
C TYR A 142 -5.39 5.92 6.64
N CYS A 143 -4.93 6.52 7.73
CA CYS A 143 -3.70 7.31 7.75
C CYS A 143 -2.46 6.45 7.49
N ILE A 144 -2.49 5.15 7.82
CA ILE A 144 -1.36 4.26 7.53
C ILE A 144 -1.01 4.19 6.02
N VAL A 145 -1.99 4.32 5.12
CA VAL A 145 -1.71 4.31 3.68
C VAL A 145 -1.13 5.64 3.20
N LEU A 146 -1.44 6.76 3.87
CA LEU A 146 -0.82 8.06 3.58
C LEU A 146 0.64 8.09 4.00
N TRP A 147 0.99 7.44 5.10
CA TRP A 147 2.38 7.24 5.50
C TRP A 147 3.15 6.47 4.41
N GLY A 148 2.62 5.32 3.96
CA GLY A 148 3.20 4.54 2.86
C GLY A 148 3.36 5.36 1.58
N LEU A 149 2.36 6.18 1.23
CA LEU A 149 2.44 7.12 0.10
C LEU A 149 3.59 8.11 0.27
N GLY A 150 3.80 8.68 1.46
CA GLY A 150 4.92 9.56 1.76
C GLY A 150 6.27 8.88 1.53
N CYS A 151 6.44 7.65 2.01
CA CYS A 151 7.64 6.84 1.79
C CYS A 151 7.88 6.58 0.29
N ILE A 152 6.83 6.26 -0.48
CA ILE A 152 6.92 6.03 -1.92
C ILE A 152 7.35 7.30 -2.65
N ILE A 153 6.73 8.45 -2.36
CA ILE A 153 7.10 9.73 -2.99
C ILE A 153 8.55 10.08 -2.69
N PHE A 154 9.02 9.90 -1.45
CA PHE A 154 10.42 10.08 -1.09
C PHE A 154 11.32 9.18 -1.95
N GLU A 155 10.98 7.90 -2.06
CA GLU A 155 11.76 6.94 -2.84
C GLU A 155 11.83 7.31 -4.33
N LEU A 156 10.74 7.80 -4.91
CA LEU A 156 10.71 8.27 -6.30
C LEU A 156 11.59 9.52 -6.54
N ILE A 157 11.68 10.41 -5.54
CA ILE A 157 12.49 11.64 -5.64
C ILE A 157 13.97 11.32 -5.47
N TYR A 158 14.33 10.49 -4.48
CA TYR A 158 15.70 10.25 -4.08
C TYR A 158 16.29 8.94 -4.62
N CYS A 159 15.51 8.15 -5.37
CA CYS A 159 15.88 6.80 -5.86
C CYS A 159 16.39 5.90 -4.72
N ASN A 160 15.85 6.07 -3.52
CA ASN A 160 16.27 5.39 -2.32
C ASN A 160 15.16 5.37 -1.28
N SER A 161 14.88 4.21 -0.67
CA SER A 161 13.85 4.09 0.35
C SER A 161 14.18 4.93 1.58
N LEU A 162 13.17 5.58 2.17
CA LEU A 162 13.33 6.46 3.34
C LEU A 162 13.78 5.68 4.59
N PHE A 163 13.18 4.51 4.81
CA PHE A 163 13.48 3.64 5.95
C PHE A 163 13.92 2.27 5.44
N ARG A 164 15.13 1.81 5.81
CA ARG A 164 15.72 0.54 5.35
C ARG A 164 15.96 -0.45 6.48
N GLY A 165 15.17 -0.40 7.53
CA GLY A 165 15.25 -1.36 8.62
C GLY A 165 14.93 -2.78 8.13
N LYS A 166 15.76 -3.76 8.55
CA LYS A 166 15.52 -5.18 8.29
C LYS A 166 14.59 -5.78 9.35
N THR A 167 14.50 -5.15 10.50
CA THR A 167 13.64 -5.54 11.62
C THR A 167 12.79 -4.36 12.08
N GLN A 168 11.77 -4.66 12.90
CA GLN A 168 10.90 -3.63 13.45
C GLN A 168 11.65 -2.72 14.44
N GLU A 169 12.64 -3.27 15.15
CA GLU A 169 13.51 -2.53 16.07
C GLU A 169 14.39 -1.53 15.30
N GLU A 170 15.01 -1.96 14.20
CA GLU A 170 15.79 -1.06 13.34
C GLU A 170 14.94 0.08 12.77
N LEU A 171 13.72 -0.26 12.31
CA LEU A 171 12.80 0.75 11.81
C LEU A 171 12.40 1.75 12.90
N PHE A 172 12.19 1.28 14.13
CA PHE A 172 11.94 2.14 15.29
C PHE A 172 13.08 3.15 15.53
N ILE A 173 14.33 2.70 15.46
CA ILE A 173 15.51 3.57 15.60
C ILE A 173 15.53 4.65 14.49
N TYR A 174 15.23 4.28 13.23
CA TYR A 174 15.12 5.25 12.15
C TYR A 174 14.03 6.28 12.42
N LEU A 175 12.85 5.85 12.89
CA LEU A 175 11.75 6.77 13.20
C LEU A 175 12.14 7.78 14.28
N LEU A 176 12.79 7.33 15.37
CA LEU A 176 13.28 8.23 16.42
C LEU A 176 14.33 9.23 15.91
N ALA A 177 15.20 8.79 14.99
CA ALA A 177 16.23 9.66 14.41
C ALA A 177 15.67 10.75 13.50
N TYR A 178 14.58 10.46 12.78
CA TYR A 178 14.00 11.38 11.79
C TYR A 178 12.82 12.21 12.30
N MET A 179 12.05 11.70 13.28
CA MET A 179 10.77 12.29 13.67
C MET A 179 10.77 13.01 15.00
N ASP A 180 11.90 13.13 15.66
CA ASP A 180 11.98 13.62 17.05
C ASP A 180 11.21 12.73 18.06
N THR A 181 11.57 12.80 19.34
CA THR A 181 10.92 11.99 20.36
C THR A 181 9.52 12.51 20.63
N PRO A 182 8.46 11.68 20.59
CA PRO A 182 7.10 12.12 20.90
C PRO A 182 7.06 12.81 22.28
N LYS A 183 6.50 14.01 22.35
CA LYS A 183 6.44 14.82 23.60
C LYS A 183 5.43 14.28 24.61
N ASN A 184 4.58 13.33 24.24
CA ASN A 184 3.58 12.72 25.11
C ASN A 184 3.86 11.23 25.30
N GLU A 185 3.50 10.68 26.47
CA GLU A 185 3.62 9.25 26.78
C GLU A 185 2.75 8.42 25.83
N PHE A 186 3.38 7.84 24.80
CA PHE A 186 2.74 6.82 24.01
C PHE A 186 2.63 5.54 24.84
N GLN A 187 1.42 5.05 25.04
CA GLN A 187 1.21 3.73 25.61
C GLN A 187 1.62 2.66 24.60
N ILE A 188 2.89 2.26 24.60
CA ILE A 188 3.42 1.18 23.76
C ILE A 188 2.77 -0.13 24.22
N LYS A 189 1.90 -0.70 23.41
CA LYS A 189 1.20 -1.97 23.69
C LYS A 189 2.07 -3.20 23.37
N ASN A 190 3.18 -3.04 22.64
CA ASN A 190 4.06 -4.13 22.26
C ASN A 190 5.07 -4.44 23.38
N LYS A 191 4.97 -5.65 23.98
CA LYS A 191 5.87 -6.08 25.06
C LYS A 191 7.32 -6.27 24.60
N SER A 192 7.58 -6.55 23.30
CA SER A 192 8.94 -6.78 22.79
C SER A 192 9.78 -5.50 22.70
N ILE A 193 9.16 -4.32 22.75
CA ILE A 193 9.86 -3.03 22.71
C ILE A 193 10.13 -2.50 24.13
N ARG A 194 9.59 -3.15 25.19
CA ARG A 194 9.76 -2.74 26.58
C ARG A 194 10.95 -3.42 27.29
N SER A 195 11.67 -4.31 26.65
CA SER A 195 12.90 -4.95 27.13
C SER A 195 14.12 -4.31 26.45
#